data_ea9d67dedb6cdcd6bc452788cfc3a004
#
_entry.id   ea9d67dedb6cdcd6bc452788cfc3a004
#
_cell.length_a   1.000
_cell.length_b   1.000
_cell.length_c   1.000
_cell.angle_alpha   90.00
_cell.angle_beta   90.00
_cell.angle_gamma   90.00
#
_symmetry.space_group_name_H-M   'P 1'
#
loop_
_entity.id
_entity.type
_entity.pdbx_description
1 polymer ?
#
loop_
_entity_poly.entity_id
_entity_poly.type
_entity_poly.pdbx_seq_one_letter_code
_entity_poly.pdbx_strand_id
1 'polypeptide(L)'
;MDINGQSQQQTEEMSLDIKAVIQAVWSKRKLYFIVLPTVFVLSCLYIICIPRTYTSETEVALESESSGGNAGALGSLASTFGFDLSMMESSDAITPMLYPNLLKDNGFISGLFNVRVRTLDGSIEEDLYHYTYYHTAQPWWDRLQSRIKNMFKKSSSAGDGKFDPYKPTKRDFDVMEQLRSSIVLKVDKKTGAITITTTAQDPLVCKTLADSVREHLQLFITEYRTKKARKDVEYYENLVKKAKADYEHKRREYASFADGYQHSTLVSNISKKDAMERDASLIYENYGVLNTQLQAAKARVQERTPAFMIIKGAEVPLKPTAPKRVIFVLVMTFLAFCGTTLYILRKIIL
;
A
#
# COMPACT_ATOMS: atom_id res chain seq x y z
N MET A 1 6.69 84.03 -10.27
CA MET A 1 6.45 83.35 -8.99
C MET A 1 6.39 81.86 -9.31
N ASP A 2 7.55 81.26 -9.45
CA ASP A 2 7.71 79.84 -9.86
C ASP A 2 8.18 79.00 -8.67
N ILE A 3 7.34 78.07 -8.32
CA ILE A 3 7.70 77.04 -7.34
C ILE A 3 7.67 75.74 -8.10
N ASN A 4 8.83 75.32 -8.60
CA ASN A 4 9.07 73.93 -9.07
C ASN A 4 10.29 73.39 -8.34
N GLY A 5 10.03 72.82 -7.16
CA GLY A 5 10.93 71.97 -6.47
C GLY A 5 10.78 70.57 -7.00
N GLN A 6 11.59 70.14 -7.96
CA GLN A 6 11.72 68.79 -8.39
C GLN A 6 12.53 67.98 -7.35
N SER A 7 11.84 67.22 -6.55
CA SER A 7 12.42 66.09 -5.82
C SER A 7 12.66 64.94 -6.81
N GLN A 8 13.81 64.91 -7.45
CA GLN A 8 14.32 63.70 -8.10
C GLN A 8 14.71 62.73 -7.00
N GLN A 9 13.83 61.77 -6.73
CA GLN A 9 14.18 60.54 -6.09
C GLN A 9 15.03 59.76 -7.10
N GLN A 10 16.36 59.79 -6.89
CA GLN A 10 17.28 58.83 -7.51
C GLN A 10 16.92 57.44 -6.98
N THR A 11 16.17 56.68 -7.76
CA THR A 11 16.19 55.24 -7.71
C THR A 11 17.58 54.83 -8.18
N GLU A 12 18.49 54.53 -7.26
CA GLU A 12 19.71 53.81 -7.55
C GLU A 12 19.27 52.41 -8.05
N GLU A 13 19.09 52.29 -9.36
CA GLU A 13 19.09 51.00 -10.02
C GLU A 13 20.48 50.40 -9.77
N MET A 14 20.49 49.38 -8.90
CA MET A 14 21.66 48.58 -8.64
C MET A 14 21.97 47.73 -9.90
N SER A 15 22.49 48.43 -10.92
CA SER A 15 23.02 47.76 -12.12
C SER A 15 24.24 46.98 -11.66
N LEU A 16 24.07 45.67 -11.50
CA LEU A 16 25.17 44.74 -11.28
C LEU A 16 26.10 44.84 -12.49
N ASP A 17 27.16 45.61 -12.34
CA ASP A 17 28.17 45.77 -13.39
C ASP A 17 28.93 44.44 -13.54
N ILE A 18 28.50 43.62 -14.51
CA ILE A 18 29.02 42.29 -14.78
C ILE A 18 30.56 42.34 -14.94
N LYS A 19 31.08 43.44 -15.48
CA LYS A 19 32.52 43.67 -15.60
C LYS A 19 33.21 43.81 -14.23
N ALA A 20 32.57 44.51 -13.30
CA ALA A 20 33.10 44.65 -11.93
C ALA A 20 33.11 43.32 -11.19
N VAL A 21 32.08 42.51 -11.40
CA VAL A 21 31.99 41.13 -10.84
C VAL A 21 33.12 40.26 -11.39
N ILE A 22 33.33 40.25 -12.69
CA ILE A 22 34.38 39.46 -13.34
C ILE A 22 35.77 39.91 -12.85
N GLN A 23 36.01 41.20 -12.75
CA GLN A 23 37.29 41.76 -12.28
C GLN A 23 37.53 41.41 -10.80
N ALA A 24 36.52 41.43 -9.97
CA ALA A 24 36.57 41.00 -8.57
C ALA A 24 36.89 39.51 -8.41
N VAL A 25 36.28 38.68 -9.20
CA VAL A 25 36.58 37.23 -9.28
C VAL A 25 38.02 36.97 -9.67
N TRP A 26 38.52 37.65 -10.69
CA TRP A 26 39.90 37.53 -11.14
C TRP A 26 40.94 38.01 -10.09
N SER A 27 40.66 39.11 -9.39
CA SER A 27 41.53 39.67 -8.35
C SER A 27 41.70 38.69 -7.17
N LYS A 28 40.65 37.91 -6.85
CA LYS A 28 40.68 36.97 -5.70
C LYS A 28 40.71 35.49 -6.11
N ARG A 29 41.23 35.18 -7.28
CA ARG A 29 41.36 33.81 -7.82
C ARG A 29 41.95 32.79 -6.85
N LYS A 30 42.88 33.17 -5.99
CA LYS A 30 43.47 32.30 -4.98
C LYS A 30 42.41 31.67 -4.01
N LEU A 31 41.37 32.43 -3.68
CA LEU A 31 40.31 31.96 -2.81
C LEU A 31 39.48 30.89 -3.48
N TYR A 32 39.19 31.03 -4.77
CA TYR A 32 38.50 30.00 -5.54
C TYR A 32 39.35 28.73 -5.69
N PHE A 33 40.67 28.86 -5.92
CA PHE A 33 41.56 27.71 -6.03
C PHE A 33 41.71 26.91 -4.73
N ILE A 34 41.37 27.50 -3.58
CA ILE A 34 41.35 26.79 -2.28
C ILE A 34 39.95 26.26 -1.96
N VAL A 35 38.91 27.08 -2.06
CA VAL A 35 37.56 26.73 -1.62
C VAL A 35 36.89 25.67 -2.53
N LEU A 36 36.99 25.82 -3.86
CA LEU A 36 36.36 24.88 -4.80
C LEU A 36 36.90 23.46 -4.67
N PRO A 37 38.23 23.21 -4.71
CA PRO A 37 38.74 21.85 -4.53
C PRO A 37 38.43 21.27 -3.14
N THR A 38 38.46 22.10 -2.09
CA THR A 38 38.14 21.65 -0.73
C THR A 38 36.70 21.19 -0.62
N VAL A 39 35.73 21.98 -1.14
CA VAL A 39 34.33 21.60 -1.15
C VAL A 39 34.10 20.40 -2.08
N PHE A 40 34.80 20.32 -3.21
CA PHE A 40 34.72 19.16 -4.11
C PHE A 40 35.15 17.87 -3.40
N VAL A 41 36.30 17.86 -2.74
CA VAL A 41 36.81 16.69 -2.00
C VAL A 41 35.88 16.33 -0.85
N LEU A 42 35.40 17.31 -0.07
CA LEU A 42 34.46 17.06 1.02
C LEU A 42 33.12 16.49 0.52
N SER A 43 32.59 17.01 -0.58
CA SER A 43 31.35 16.50 -1.18
C SER A 43 31.53 15.09 -1.75
N CYS A 44 32.70 14.77 -2.33
CA CYS A 44 33.01 13.41 -2.76
C CYS A 44 33.11 12.44 -1.59
N LEU A 45 33.77 12.79 -0.51
CA LEU A 45 33.85 11.98 0.70
C LEU A 45 32.45 11.75 1.31
N TYR A 46 31.66 12.80 1.40
CA TYR A 46 30.30 12.71 1.93
C TYR A 46 29.41 11.75 1.13
N ILE A 47 29.35 11.89 -0.20
CA ILE A 47 28.48 11.09 -1.06
C ILE A 47 28.90 9.62 -1.16
N ILE A 48 30.18 9.30 -0.98
CA ILE A 48 30.68 7.93 -0.97
C ILE A 48 30.20 7.19 0.29
N CYS A 49 30.05 7.89 1.41
CA CYS A 49 29.56 7.32 2.67
C CYS A 49 28.07 6.94 2.64
N ILE A 50 27.31 7.42 1.65
CA ILE A 50 25.90 7.07 1.49
C ILE A 50 25.79 5.74 0.72
N PRO A 51 25.11 4.72 1.27
CA PRO A 51 24.93 3.44 0.60
C PRO A 51 24.14 3.61 -0.69
N ARG A 52 24.41 2.75 -1.68
CA ARG A 52 23.65 2.71 -2.93
C ARG A 52 22.27 2.10 -2.67
N THR A 53 21.27 2.62 -3.34
CA THR A 53 19.91 2.07 -3.32
C THR A 53 19.44 1.80 -4.73
N TYR A 54 18.70 0.71 -4.86
CA TYR A 54 18.10 0.23 -6.09
C TYR A 54 16.58 0.40 -6.00
N THR A 55 15.94 0.61 -7.12
CA THR A 55 14.49 0.78 -7.20
C THR A 55 13.94 -0.23 -8.19
N SER A 56 12.94 -1.00 -7.75
CA SER A 56 12.15 -1.89 -8.60
C SER A 56 10.71 -1.40 -8.62
N GLU A 57 10.05 -1.60 -9.75
CA GLU A 57 8.71 -1.13 -9.99
C GLU A 57 7.86 -2.26 -10.59
N THR A 58 6.66 -2.44 -10.06
CA THR A 58 5.66 -3.35 -10.61
C THR A 58 4.33 -2.60 -10.75
N GLU A 59 3.59 -2.92 -11.80
CA GLU A 59 2.31 -2.29 -12.08
C GLU A 59 1.23 -3.34 -12.26
N VAL A 60 0.10 -3.14 -11.58
CA VAL A 60 -1.07 -4.01 -11.65
C VAL A 60 -2.33 -3.19 -11.92
N ALA A 61 -3.20 -3.72 -12.76
CA ALA A 61 -4.57 -3.22 -12.91
C ALA A 61 -5.54 -4.17 -12.21
N LEU A 62 -6.55 -3.58 -11.60
CA LEU A 62 -7.75 -4.34 -11.27
C LEU A 62 -8.59 -4.43 -12.54
N GLU A 63 -8.97 -5.62 -12.89
CA GLU A 63 -10.03 -5.80 -13.87
C GLU A 63 -11.31 -5.21 -13.24
N SER A 64 -11.65 -3.98 -13.69
CA SER A 64 -12.95 -3.44 -13.35
C SER A 64 -13.94 -4.31 -14.13
N GLU A 65 -14.80 -5.03 -13.42
CA GLU A 65 -16.00 -5.54 -14.04
C GLU A 65 -16.72 -4.32 -14.64
N SER A 66 -16.42 -4.09 -15.93
CA SER A 66 -17.32 -3.27 -16.71
C SER A 66 -18.65 -4.01 -16.65
N SER A 67 -19.61 -3.43 -15.99
CA SER A 67 -20.98 -3.96 -15.86
C SER A 67 -21.64 -4.00 -17.25
N GLY A 68 -21.07 -4.86 -18.10
CA GLY A 68 -21.45 -5.10 -19.49
C GLY A 68 -22.20 -6.43 -19.59
N GLY A 69 -23.33 -6.49 -19.03
CA GLY A 69 -24.17 -7.65 -19.23
C GLY A 69 -25.57 -7.34 -18.77
N ASN A 70 -26.18 -7.37 -17.81
CA ASN A 70 -27.59 -7.09 -17.45
C ASN A 70 -27.78 -5.76 -16.67
N ALA A 71 -26.69 -5.22 -16.07
CA ALA A 71 -26.76 -3.95 -15.35
C ALA A 71 -27.00 -2.76 -16.30
N GLY A 72 -26.52 -2.84 -17.54
CA GLY A 72 -26.76 -1.79 -18.55
C GLY A 72 -28.25 -1.62 -18.90
N ALA A 73 -29.01 -2.71 -19.00
CA ALA A 73 -30.43 -2.65 -19.28
C ALA A 73 -31.25 -2.21 -18.05
N LEU A 74 -30.88 -2.68 -16.85
CA LEU A 74 -31.50 -2.25 -15.60
C LEU A 74 -31.07 -0.82 -15.21
N GLY A 75 -29.82 -0.42 -15.46
CA GLY A 75 -29.30 0.92 -15.24
C GLY A 75 -29.98 1.96 -16.15
N SER A 76 -30.22 1.62 -17.43
CA SER A 76 -30.94 2.49 -18.35
C SER A 76 -32.45 2.65 -17.98
N LEU A 77 -33.07 1.62 -17.44
CA LEU A 77 -34.43 1.73 -16.90
C LEU A 77 -34.45 2.57 -15.61
N ALA A 78 -33.51 2.35 -14.70
CA ALA A 78 -33.45 3.11 -13.45
C ALA A 78 -33.14 4.60 -13.67
N SER A 79 -32.28 4.94 -14.64
CA SER A 79 -31.97 6.33 -15.00
C SER A 79 -33.22 7.02 -15.62
N THR A 80 -34.09 6.27 -16.32
CA THR A 80 -35.35 6.79 -16.85
C THR A 80 -36.33 7.15 -15.73
N PHE A 81 -36.22 6.49 -14.57
CA PHE A 81 -37.02 6.78 -13.37
C PHE A 81 -36.34 7.74 -12.40
N GLY A 82 -35.17 8.33 -12.76
CA GLY A 82 -34.47 9.29 -11.94
C GLY A 82 -33.67 8.67 -10.77
N PHE A 83 -33.52 7.36 -10.75
CA PHE A 83 -32.66 6.67 -9.79
C PHE A 83 -31.26 6.49 -10.37
N ASP A 84 -30.30 7.21 -9.83
CA ASP A 84 -28.88 7.02 -10.16
C ASP A 84 -28.35 5.78 -9.43
N LEU A 85 -28.44 4.61 -10.10
CA LEU A 85 -27.89 3.37 -9.57
C LEU A 85 -26.36 3.38 -9.44
N SER A 86 -25.67 4.30 -10.10
CA SER A 86 -24.21 4.43 -10.01
C SER A 86 -23.75 4.76 -8.58
N MET A 87 -24.58 5.44 -7.81
CA MET A 87 -24.34 5.67 -6.38
C MET A 87 -24.56 4.43 -5.51
N MET A 88 -25.34 3.46 -5.97
CA MET A 88 -25.67 2.24 -5.22
C MET A 88 -24.68 1.11 -5.50
N GLU A 89 -24.02 1.14 -6.65
CA GLU A 89 -23.02 0.16 -7.08
C GLU A 89 -21.62 0.41 -6.44
N SER A 90 -21.37 1.62 -5.95
CA SER A 90 -20.12 2.03 -5.30
C SER A 90 -20.10 1.77 -3.78
N SER A 91 -20.85 0.80 -3.26
CA SER A 91 -20.84 0.50 -1.81
C SER A 91 -19.62 -0.31 -1.36
N ASP A 92 -18.61 -0.47 -2.19
CA ASP A 92 -17.30 -0.94 -1.74
C ASP A 92 -16.59 0.20 -1.02
N ALA A 93 -16.50 0.05 0.30
CA ALA A 93 -15.97 1.09 1.20
C ALA A 93 -14.50 1.46 0.95
N ILE A 94 -13.75 0.68 0.16
CA ILE A 94 -12.37 0.99 -0.21
C ILE A 94 -12.27 1.17 -1.73
N THR A 95 -12.29 2.43 -2.16
CA THR A 95 -11.94 2.79 -3.53
C THR A 95 -10.43 2.60 -3.77
N PRO A 96 -9.98 2.30 -5.00
CA PRO A 96 -8.55 2.17 -5.32
C PRO A 96 -7.70 3.34 -4.85
N MET A 97 -8.26 4.54 -4.79
CA MET A 97 -7.59 5.76 -4.31
C MET A 97 -7.14 5.69 -2.85
N LEU A 98 -7.70 4.78 -2.05
CA LEU A 98 -7.34 4.60 -0.64
C LEU A 98 -6.23 3.55 -0.44
N TYR A 99 -5.85 2.78 -1.45
CA TYR A 99 -4.83 1.75 -1.31
C TYR A 99 -3.46 2.27 -0.82
N PRO A 100 -2.98 3.46 -1.21
CA PRO A 100 -1.76 4.00 -0.62
C PRO A 100 -1.83 4.17 0.91
N ASN A 101 -3.02 4.34 1.48
CA ASN A 101 -3.20 4.46 2.92
C ASN A 101 -3.03 3.12 3.66
N LEU A 102 -3.09 1.98 2.96
CA LEU A 102 -2.83 0.67 3.56
C LEU A 102 -1.40 0.54 4.09
N LEU A 103 -0.43 1.24 3.49
CA LEU A 103 0.94 1.30 4.00
C LEU A 103 1.04 1.94 5.40
N LYS A 104 0.02 2.69 5.82
CA LYS A 104 -0.03 3.28 7.17
C LYS A 104 -0.49 2.28 8.23
N ASP A 105 -1.15 1.19 7.80
CA ASP A 105 -1.57 0.15 8.72
C ASP A 105 -0.39 -0.73 9.13
N ASN A 106 -0.22 -0.89 10.44
CA ASN A 106 0.84 -1.72 11.00
C ASN A 106 0.63 -3.20 10.69
N GLY A 107 -0.63 -3.65 10.59
CA GLY A 107 -0.98 -5.01 10.22
C GLY A 107 -0.49 -5.35 8.81
N PHE A 108 -0.68 -4.43 7.86
CA PHE A 108 -0.21 -4.60 6.48
C PHE A 108 1.32 -4.71 6.41
N ILE A 109 2.04 -3.78 7.04
CA ILE A 109 3.52 -3.78 7.03
C ILE A 109 4.10 -5.00 7.75
N SER A 110 3.51 -5.39 8.87
CA SER A 110 3.99 -6.56 9.62
C SER A 110 3.77 -7.89 8.88
N GLY A 111 2.77 -7.96 8.01
CA GLY A 111 2.56 -9.11 7.13
C GLY A 111 3.74 -9.38 6.18
N LEU A 112 4.56 -8.36 5.91
CA LEU A 112 5.76 -8.50 5.08
C LEU A 112 6.99 -9.02 5.85
N PHE A 113 6.97 -9.07 7.19
CA PHE A 113 8.13 -9.45 8.00
C PHE A 113 8.67 -10.85 7.71
N ASN A 114 7.77 -11.80 7.46
CA ASN A 114 8.11 -13.20 7.23
C ASN A 114 8.48 -13.52 5.77
N VAL A 115 8.56 -12.51 4.92
CA VAL A 115 8.97 -12.68 3.52
C VAL A 115 10.45 -13.06 3.49
N ARG A 116 10.76 -14.20 2.89
CA ARG A 116 12.15 -14.61 2.69
C ARG A 116 12.78 -13.81 1.57
N VAL A 117 13.91 -13.19 1.88
CA VAL A 117 14.71 -12.40 0.95
C VAL A 117 16.12 -13.00 0.85
N ARG A 118 16.66 -12.91 -0.37
CA ARG A 118 18.03 -13.35 -0.66
C ARG A 118 18.76 -12.22 -1.37
N THR A 119 20.02 -11.97 -0.98
CA THR A 119 20.86 -11.02 -1.68
C THR A 119 21.34 -11.57 -3.04
N LEU A 120 21.65 -10.67 -3.97
CA LEU A 120 22.13 -11.06 -5.31
C LEU A 120 23.37 -11.93 -5.24
N ASP A 121 24.26 -11.65 -4.28
CA ASP A 121 25.49 -12.42 -4.06
C ASP A 121 25.25 -13.77 -3.35
N GLY A 122 24.02 -14.05 -2.95
CA GLY A 122 23.64 -15.28 -2.23
C GLY A 122 24.25 -15.43 -0.84
N SER A 123 24.86 -14.36 -0.28
CA SER A 123 25.52 -14.39 1.03
C SER A 123 24.54 -14.36 2.21
N ILE A 124 23.35 -13.80 2.00
CA ILE A 124 22.32 -13.63 3.03
C ILE A 124 21.02 -14.20 2.49
N GLU A 125 20.41 -15.10 3.27
CA GLU A 125 19.05 -15.61 3.04
C GLU A 125 18.33 -15.64 4.37
N GLU A 126 17.52 -14.62 4.62
CA GLU A 126 16.83 -14.39 5.88
C GLU A 126 15.43 -13.80 5.64
N ASP A 127 14.66 -13.67 6.73
CA ASP A 127 13.39 -12.97 6.68
C ASP A 127 13.60 -11.47 6.50
N LEU A 128 12.68 -10.79 5.82
CA LEU A 128 12.75 -9.36 5.53
C LEU A 128 12.93 -8.51 6.80
N TYR A 129 12.35 -8.92 7.93
CA TYR A 129 12.54 -8.27 9.23
C TYR A 129 14.02 -8.27 9.66
N HIS A 130 14.67 -9.44 9.65
CA HIS A 130 16.08 -9.59 10.03
C HIS A 130 17.00 -8.86 9.05
N TYR A 131 16.74 -9.00 7.75
CA TYR A 131 17.47 -8.26 6.73
C TYR A 131 17.41 -6.74 6.95
N THR A 132 16.21 -6.20 7.17
CA THR A 132 16.01 -4.75 7.37
C THR A 132 16.71 -4.26 8.63
N TYR A 133 16.67 -5.04 9.71
CA TYR A 133 17.23 -4.65 10.98
C TYR A 133 18.78 -4.76 11.03
N TYR A 134 19.35 -5.85 10.50
CA TYR A 134 20.78 -6.15 10.67
C TYR A 134 21.64 -5.76 9.46
N HIS A 135 21.10 -5.87 8.25
CA HIS A 135 21.89 -5.78 7.02
C HIS A 135 21.69 -4.47 6.24
N THR A 136 20.77 -3.61 6.68
CA THR A 136 20.64 -2.29 6.04
C THR A 136 21.73 -1.36 6.54
N ALA A 137 22.65 -0.99 5.64
CA ALA A 137 23.73 -0.06 5.95
C ALA A 137 23.14 1.34 6.17
N GLN A 138 23.45 1.91 7.34
CA GLN A 138 23.13 3.31 7.64
C GLN A 138 24.39 4.17 7.48
N PRO A 139 24.27 5.43 7.05
CA PRO A 139 25.38 6.36 7.03
C PRO A 139 26.04 6.46 8.42
N TRP A 140 27.36 6.66 8.47
CA TRP A 140 28.10 6.64 9.73
C TRP A 140 27.64 7.71 10.73
N TRP A 141 27.16 8.85 10.24
CA TRP A 141 26.63 9.92 11.11
C TRP A 141 25.31 9.54 11.78
N ASP A 142 24.44 8.75 11.14
CA ASP A 142 23.21 8.24 11.78
C ASP A 142 23.57 7.24 12.89
N ARG A 143 24.61 6.43 12.68
CA ARG A 143 25.15 5.55 13.73
C ARG A 143 25.73 6.35 14.88
N LEU A 144 26.44 7.47 14.60
CA LEU A 144 26.99 8.34 15.64
C LEU A 144 25.85 9.04 16.41
N GLN A 145 24.88 9.58 15.71
CA GLN A 145 23.73 10.25 16.30
C GLN A 145 22.88 9.29 17.15
N SER A 146 22.67 8.05 16.67
CA SER A 146 21.96 7.02 17.43
C SER A 146 22.74 6.60 18.70
N ARG A 147 24.08 6.52 18.64
CA ARG A 147 24.92 6.26 19.84
C ARG A 147 24.79 7.38 20.87
N ILE A 148 24.88 8.64 20.44
CA ILE A 148 24.70 9.80 21.33
C ILE A 148 23.30 9.81 21.94
N LYS A 149 22.26 9.58 21.12
CA LYS A 149 20.86 9.54 21.58
C LYS A 149 20.59 8.38 22.54
N ASN A 150 21.26 7.24 22.35
CA ASN A 150 21.14 6.08 23.23
C ASN A 150 21.92 6.24 24.56
N MET A 151 22.97 7.06 24.60
CA MET A 151 23.64 7.41 25.88
C MET A 151 22.73 8.21 26.82
N PHE A 152 21.79 8.98 26.28
CA PHE A 152 20.83 9.79 27.06
C PHE A 152 19.47 9.11 27.27
N LYS A 153 19.20 7.94 26.67
CA LYS A 153 17.95 7.19 26.84
C LYS A 153 18.20 5.93 27.65
N LYS A 154 17.56 5.88 28.83
CA LYS A 154 17.47 4.69 29.66
C LYS A 154 16.88 3.53 28.84
N SER A 155 17.60 2.43 28.78
CA SER A 155 17.23 1.20 28.07
C SER A 155 15.87 0.70 28.56
N SER A 156 14.85 0.81 27.73
CA SER A 156 13.63 0.05 27.95
C SER A 156 13.85 -1.38 27.46
N SER A 157 13.67 -2.32 28.35
CA SER A 157 13.83 -3.76 28.15
C SER A 157 13.15 -4.23 26.87
N ALA A 158 13.89 -4.99 26.07
CA ALA A 158 13.33 -5.79 25.00
C ALA A 158 12.38 -6.81 25.63
N GLY A 159 11.08 -6.63 25.43
CA GLY A 159 10.10 -7.62 25.78
C GLY A 159 10.23 -8.80 24.81
N ASP A 160 10.56 -9.97 25.36
CA ASP A 160 10.64 -11.26 24.65
C ASP A 160 9.21 -11.83 24.46
N GLY A 161 8.28 -10.98 24.02
CA GLY A 161 6.88 -11.31 23.81
C GLY A 161 6.56 -11.52 22.34
N LYS A 162 5.53 -12.34 22.07
CA LYS A 162 4.94 -12.53 20.75
C LYS A 162 4.72 -11.18 20.09
N PHE A 163 5.18 -11.02 18.85
CA PHE A 163 4.99 -9.78 18.09
C PHE A 163 3.51 -9.40 18.00
N ASP A 164 3.17 -8.18 18.41
CA ASP A 164 1.84 -7.61 18.30
C ASP A 164 1.92 -6.33 17.45
N PRO A 165 1.29 -6.28 16.27
CA PRO A 165 1.31 -5.11 15.39
C PRO A 165 0.82 -3.82 16.04
N TYR A 166 -0.07 -3.93 17.03
CA TYR A 166 -0.67 -2.78 17.71
C TYR A 166 0.06 -2.38 19.00
N LYS A 167 1.03 -3.22 19.45
CA LYS A 167 1.92 -2.91 20.57
C LYS A 167 3.37 -3.20 20.21
N PRO A 168 3.88 -2.59 19.11
CA PRO A 168 5.22 -2.88 18.65
C PRO A 168 6.27 -2.46 19.68
N THR A 169 7.34 -3.23 19.77
CA THR A 169 8.53 -2.78 20.48
C THR A 169 9.17 -1.63 19.71
N LYS A 170 10.11 -0.91 20.33
CA LYS A 170 10.82 0.16 19.63
C LYS A 170 11.56 -0.36 18.38
N ARG A 171 12.11 -1.58 18.45
CA ARG A 171 12.79 -2.23 17.32
C ARG A 171 11.81 -2.50 16.17
N ASP A 172 10.66 -3.08 16.49
CA ASP A 172 9.64 -3.40 15.49
C ASP A 172 9.11 -2.13 14.82
N PHE A 173 8.94 -1.07 15.60
CA PHE A 173 8.51 0.22 15.08
C PHE A 173 9.54 0.82 14.12
N ASP A 174 10.83 0.79 14.47
CA ASP A 174 11.91 1.30 13.62
C ASP A 174 11.98 0.50 12.30
N VAL A 175 11.82 -0.84 12.35
CA VAL A 175 11.78 -1.70 11.15
C VAL A 175 10.53 -1.42 10.30
N MET A 176 9.36 -1.29 10.92
CA MET A 176 8.12 -0.94 10.20
C MET A 176 8.24 0.41 9.48
N GLU A 177 8.81 1.41 10.14
CA GLU A 177 8.98 2.75 9.56
C GLU A 177 9.98 2.72 8.39
N GLN A 178 11.06 1.94 8.52
CA GLN A 178 12.03 1.76 7.45
C GLN A 178 11.40 1.04 6.24
N LEU A 179 10.64 -0.03 6.46
CA LEU A 179 9.92 -0.71 5.39
C LEU A 179 8.87 0.20 4.74
N ARG A 180 8.13 0.96 5.55
CA ARG A 180 7.14 1.92 5.05
C ARG A 180 7.77 2.98 4.15
N SER A 181 8.94 3.50 4.54
CA SER A 181 9.67 4.49 3.74
C SER A 181 10.27 3.91 2.46
N SER A 182 10.51 2.59 2.41
CA SER A 182 11.05 1.89 1.25
C SER A 182 9.99 1.48 0.21
N ILE A 183 8.70 1.63 0.52
CA ILE A 183 7.58 1.23 -0.34
C ILE A 183 6.74 2.45 -0.68
N VAL A 184 6.48 2.67 -1.96
CA VAL A 184 5.60 3.73 -2.46
C VAL A 184 4.52 3.11 -3.32
N LEU A 185 3.26 3.32 -2.94
CA LEU A 185 2.08 2.95 -3.73
C LEU A 185 1.51 4.20 -4.39
N LYS A 186 1.30 4.13 -5.69
CA LYS A 186 0.61 5.18 -6.46
C LYS A 186 -0.53 4.57 -7.25
N VAL A 187 -1.63 5.28 -7.35
CA VAL A 187 -2.78 4.88 -8.16
C VAL A 187 -3.00 5.94 -9.23
N ASP A 188 -3.03 5.52 -10.47
CA ASP A 188 -3.39 6.41 -11.58
C ASP A 188 -4.90 6.65 -11.53
N LYS A 189 -5.27 7.93 -11.49
CA LYS A 189 -6.67 8.37 -11.43
C LYS A 189 -7.46 8.09 -12.71
N LYS A 190 -6.78 7.93 -13.84
CA LYS A 190 -7.42 7.73 -15.15
C LYS A 190 -7.63 6.25 -15.46
N THR A 191 -6.59 5.45 -15.21
CA THR A 191 -6.59 4.03 -15.56
C THR A 191 -6.94 3.13 -14.39
N GLY A 192 -6.87 3.63 -13.15
CA GLY A 192 -7.01 2.81 -11.93
C GLY A 192 -5.81 1.87 -11.69
N ALA A 193 -4.78 1.94 -12.52
CA ALA A 193 -3.58 1.12 -12.37
C ALA A 193 -2.83 1.47 -11.08
N ILE A 194 -2.34 0.45 -10.40
CA ILE A 194 -1.59 0.57 -9.15
C ILE A 194 -0.12 0.34 -9.46
N THR A 195 0.68 1.37 -9.27
CA THR A 195 2.15 1.30 -9.37
C THR A 195 2.73 1.11 -7.97
N ILE A 196 3.47 0.05 -7.78
CA ILE A 196 4.20 -0.28 -6.56
C ILE A 196 5.68 -0.06 -6.85
N THR A 197 6.28 0.89 -6.17
CA THR A 197 7.71 1.20 -6.27
C THR A 197 8.37 0.82 -4.96
N THR A 198 9.40 0.00 -5.02
CA THR A 198 10.18 -0.41 -3.84
C THR A 198 11.62 0.04 -3.97
N THR A 199 12.26 0.27 -2.83
CA THR A 199 13.66 0.70 -2.76
C THR A 199 14.39 -0.15 -1.74
N ALA A 200 15.52 -0.75 -2.12
CA ALA A 200 16.39 -1.53 -1.23
C ALA A 200 17.86 -1.34 -1.59
N GLN A 201 18.76 -1.79 -0.72
CA GLN A 201 20.22 -1.70 -0.96
C GLN A 201 20.74 -2.83 -1.82
N ASP A 202 20.03 -3.96 -1.88
CA ASP A 202 20.33 -5.07 -2.78
C ASP A 202 19.29 -5.15 -3.90
N PRO A 203 19.71 -5.35 -5.17
CA PRO A 203 18.79 -5.37 -6.31
C PRO A 203 17.82 -6.55 -6.28
N LEU A 204 18.24 -7.74 -5.81
CA LEU A 204 17.35 -8.90 -5.74
C LEU A 204 16.35 -8.76 -4.61
N VAL A 205 16.78 -8.24 -3.44
CA VAL A 205 15.87 -7.93 -2.33
C VAL A 205 14.84 -6.88 -2.76
N CYS A 206 15.26 -5.88 -3.54
CA CYS A 206 14.37 -4.85 -4.08
C CYS A 206 13.25 -5.46 -4.93
N LYS A 207 13.60 -6.36 -5.85
CA LYS A 207 12.65 -7.08 -6.71
C LYS A 207 11.72 -7.97 -5.89
N THR A 208 12.26 -8.76 -4.96
CA THR A 208 11.49 -9.65 -4.09
C THR A 208 10.50 -8.88 -3.22
N LEU A 209 10.92 -7.72 -2.69
CA LEU A 209 10.06 -6.83 -1.93
C LEU A 209 8.89 -6.31 -2.80
N ALA A 210 9.16 -5.90 -4.05
CA ALA A 210 8.11 -5.42 -4.96
C ALA A 210 7.07 -6.50 -5.26
N ASP A 211 7.51 -7.73 -5.54
CA ASP A 211 6.61 -8.86 -5.79
C ASP A 211 5.80 -9.21 -4.53
N SER A 212 6.45 -9.24 -3.36
CA SER A 212 5.79 -9.58 -2.10
C SER A 212 4.76 -8.52 -1.69
N VAL A 213 5.07 -7.24 -1.87
CA VAL A 213 4.11 -6.15 -1.61
C VAL A 213 2.91 -6.27 -2.55
N ARG A 214 3.14 -6.57 -3.84
CA ARG A 214 2.08 -6.79 -4.81
C ARG A 214 1.17 -7.94 -4.39
N GLU A 215 1.75 -9.10 -4.07
CA GLU A 215 1.01 -10.29 -3.66
C GLU A 215 0.22 -10.05 -2.37
N HIS A 216 0.86 -9.44 -1.38
CA HIS A 216 0.20 -9.10 -0.12
C HIS A 216 -0.95 -8.10 -0.30
N LEU A 217 -0.78 -7.10 -1.18
CA LEU A 217 -1.83 -6.15 -1.54
C LEU A 217 -3.01 -6.87 -2.23
N GLN A 218 -2.73 -7.79 -3.16
CA GLN A 218 -3.76 -8.58 -3.84
C GLN A 218 -4.57 -9.41 -2.84
N LEU A 219 -3.89 -10.11 -1.93
CA LEU A 219 -4.54 -10.90 -0.88
C LEU A 219 -5.40 -10.02 0.03
N PHE A 220 -4.86 -8.89 0.49
CA PHE A 220 -5.58 -7.96 1.36
C PHE A 220 -6.86 -7.42 0.72
N ILE A 221 -6.77 -6.95 -0.53
CA ILE A 221 -7.92 -6.42 -1.27
C ILE A 221 -8.97 -7.51 -1.48
N THR A 222 -8.53 -8.71 -1.87
CA THR A 222 -9.43 -9.86 -2.10
C THR A 222 -10.14 -10.25 -0.80
N GLU A 223 -9.41 -10.37 0.29
CA GLU A 223 -10.00 -10.70 1.60
C GLU A 223 -11.00 -9.63 2.03
N TYR A 224 -10.64 -8.36 1.91
CA TYR A 224 -11.51 -7.26 2.27
C TYR A 224 -12.82 -7.27 1.47
N ARG A 225 -12.75 -7.39 0.13
CA ARG A 225 -13.92 -7.39 -0.75
C ARG A 225 -14.82 -8.61 -0.54
N THR A 226 -14.22 -9.77 -0.29
CA THR A 226 -15.00 -11.02 -0.13
C THR A 226 -15.48 -11.26 1.30
N LYS A 227 -14.96 -10.54 2.30
CA LYS A 227 -15.24 -10.77 3.74
C LYS A 227 -16.75 -10.81 4.08
N LYS A 228 -17.53 -9.86 3.58
CA LYS A 228 -18.97 -9.81 3.82
C LYS A 228 -19.67 -10.98 3.13
N ALA A 229 -19.36 -11.20 1.85
CA ALA A 229 -19.97 -12.28 1.07
C ALA A 229 -19.64 -13.68 1.65
N ARG A 230 -18.44 -13.89 2.19
CA ARG A 230 -18.08 -15.13 2.89
C ARG A 230 -18.87 -15.34 4.17
N LYS A 231 -19.17 -14.28 4.93
CA LYS A 231 -20.05 -14.38 6.09
C LYS A 231 -21.48 -14.74 5.70
N ASP A 232 -21.97 -14.21 4.58
CA ASP A 232 -23.28 -14.57 4.06
C ASP A 232 -23.32 -16.06 3.66
N VAL A 233 -22.25 -16.58 3.03
CA VAL A 233 -22.12 -18.02 2.73
C VAL A 233 -22.19 -18.86 4.00
N GLU A 234 -21.37 -18.54 5.01
CA GLU A 234 -21.36 -19.24 6.30
C GLU A 234 -22.74 -19.24 6.97
N TYR A 235 -23.43 -18.11 6.93
CA TYR A 235 -24.77 -17.98 7.45
C TYR A 235 -25.77 -18.92 6.73
N TYR A 236 -25.79 -18.90 5.39
CA TYR A 236 -26.66 -19.78 4.62
C TYR A 236 -26.27 -21.24 4.72
N GLU A 237 -25.00 -21.60 4.83
CA GLU A 237 -24.56 -22.98 5.08
C GLU A 237 -25.11 -23.53 6.39
N ASN A 238 -25.08 -22.73 7.45
CA ASN A 238 -25.65 -23.10 8.75
C ASN A 238 -27.18 -23.26 8.66
N LEU A 239 -27.88 -22.37 7.94
CA LEU A 239 -29.33 -22.48 7.74
C LEU A 239 -29.72 -23.72 6.93
N VAL A 240 -29.00 -23.98 5.82
CA VAL A 240 -29.22 -25.18 4.99
C VAL A 240 -28.99 -26.46 5.78
N LYS A 241 -27.91 -26.50 6.59
CA LYS A 241 -27.62 -27.65 7.46
C LYS A 241 -28.74 -27.92 8.46
N LYS A 242 -29.27 -26.84 9.08
CA LYS A 242 -30.40 -26.95 10.01
C LYS A 242 -31.65 -27.40 9.32
N ALA A 243 -32.04 -26.76 8.21
CA ALA A 243 -33.24 -27.11 7.46
C ALA A 243 -33.20 -28.55 6.94
N LYS A 244 -32.01 -29.04 6.53
CA LYS A 244 -31.81 -30.44 6.14
C LYS A 244 -32.06 -31.38 7.31
N ALA A 245 -31.51 -31.08 8.48
CA ALA A 245 -31.71 -31.90 9.68
C ALA A 245 -33.17 -31.93 10.12
N ASP A 246 -33.87 -30.78 10.05
CA ASP A 246 -35.31 -30.66 10.36
C ASP A 246 -36.14 -31.48 9.38
N TYR A 247 -35.84 -31.43 8.07
CA TYR A 247 -36.46 -32.25 7.07
C TYR A 247 -36.27 -33.74 7.31
N GLU A 248 -35.02 -34.18 7.55
CA GLU A 248 -34.73 -35.59 7.82
C GLU A 248 -35.41 -36.09 9.10
N HIS A 249 -35.53 -35.23 10.12
CA HIS A 249 -36.26 -35.55 11.34
C HIS A 249 -37.76 -35.73 11.04
N LYS A 250 -38.38 -34.77 10.35
CA LYS A 250 -39.81 -34.84 10.00
C LYS A 250 -40.14 -36.00 9.06
N ARG A 251 -39.26 -36.29 8.12
CA ARG A 251 -39.37 -37.44 7.23
C ARG A 251 -39.36 -38.77 8.00
N ARG A 252 -38.47 -38.91 8.98
CA ARG A 252 -38.44 -40.11 9.85
C ARG A 252 -39.68 -40.22 10.72
N GLU A 253 -40.16 -39.13 11.28
CA GLU A 253 -41.38 -39.07 12.07
C GLU A 253 -42.59 -39.50 11.23
N TYR A 254 -42.75 -38.96 10.03
CA TYR A 254 -43.74 -39.35 9.07
C TYR A 254 -43.65 -40.85 8.71
N ALA A 255 -42.48 -41.35 8.37
CA ALA A 255 -42.28 -42.76 7.98
C ALA A 255 -42.66 -43.69 9.15
N SER A 256 -42.22 -43.42 10.37
CA SER A 256 -42.57 -44.25 11.53
C SER A 256 -44.07 -44.24 11.83
N PHE A 257 -44.74 -43.09 11.64
CA PHE A 257 -46.20 -43.00 11.80
C PHE A 257 -46.91 -43.76 10.69
N ALA A 258 -46.50 -43.59 9.43
CA ALA A 258 -47.08 -44.28 8.26
C ALA A 258 -46.96 -45.79 8.38
N ASP A 259 -45.83 -46.33 8.83
CA ASP A 259 -45.59 -47.76 9.05
C ASP A 259 -46.48 -48.31 10.17
N GLY A 260 -46.59 -47.57 11.30
CA GLY A 260 -47.39 -48.00 12.43
C GLY A 260 -48.92 -48.04 12.18
N TYR A 261 -49.40 -47.24 11.22
CA TYR A 261 -50.85 -47.08 10.91
C TYR A 261 -51.19 -47.44 9.46
N GLN A 262 -50.42 -48.31 8.80
CA GLN A 262 -50.57 -48.64 7.40
C GLN A 262 -51.97 -49.14 7.02
N HIS A 263 -52.63 -49.86 7.89
CA HIS A 263 -53.97 -50.44 7.67
C HIS A 263 -55.07 -49.73 8.44
N SER A 264 -54.82 -48.55 9.00
CA SER A 264 -55.85 -47.82 9.74
C SER A 264 -56.85 -47.15 8.81
N THR A 265 -58.17 -47.48 9.02
CA THR A 265 -59.30 -46.84 8.32
C THR A 265 -59.88 -45.65 9.08
N LEU A 266 -59.30 -45.31 10.25
CA LEU A 266 -59.74 -44.16 11.07
C LEU A 266 -59.40 -42.82 10.38
N VAL A 267 -60.44 -42.02 10.13
CA VAL A 267 -60.31 -40.69 9.49
C VAL A 267 -59.32 -39.81 10.20
N SER A 268 -59.20 -39.87 11.53
CA SER A 268 -58.23 -39.11 12.33
C SER A 268 -56.80 -39.47 12.00
N ASN A 269 -56.49 -40.75 11.79
CA ASN A 269 -55.12 -41.20 11.42
C ASN A 269 -54.77 -40.83 10.00
N ILE A 270 -55.71 -40.89 9.07
CA ILE A 270 -55.57 -40.46 7.67
C ILE A 270 -55.27 -38.95 7.65
N SER A 271 -56.09 -38.15 8.32
CA SER A 271 -55.91 -36.70 8.40
C SER A 271 -54.58 -36.30 9.03
N LYS A 272 -54.11 -37.01 10.07
CA LYS A 272 -52.84 -36.78 10.69
C LYS A 272 -51.68 -37.15 9.78
N LYS A 273 -51.76 -38.25 9.06
CA LYS A 273 -50.77 -38.65 8.04
C LYS A 273 -50.64 -37.59 6.98
N ASP A 274 -51.75 -37.09 6.42
CA ASP A 274 -51.79 -36.06 5.39
C ASP A 274 -51.21 -34.72 5.93
N ALA A 275 -51.46 -34.40 7.21
CA ALA A 275 -50.86 -33.20 7.82
C ALA A 275 -49.34 -33.33 7.96
N MET A 276 -48.83 -34.48 8.41
CA MET A 276 -47.40 -34.73 8.53
C MET A 276 -46.69 -34.73 7.18
N GLU A 277 -47.34 -35.24 6.13
CA GLU A 277 -46.84 -35.21 4.77
C GLU A 277 -46.72 -33.78 4.22
N ARG A 278 -47.76 -32.96 4.45
CA ARG A 278 -47.72 -31.52 4.10
C ARG A 278 -46.66 -30.79 4.84
N ASP A 279 -46.48 -31.02 6.17
CA ASP A 279 -45.45 -30.42 6.96
C ASP A 279 -44.03 -30.79 6.46
N ALA A 280 -43.82 -32.08 6.13
CA ALA A 280 -42.53 -32.52 5.57
C ALA A 280 -42.28 -31.90 4.19
N SER A 281 -43.30 -31.74 3.36
CA SER A 281 -43.22 -31.09 2.05
C SER A 281 -42.85 -29.60 2.18
N LEU A 282 -43.49 -28.87 3.10
CA LEU A 282 -43.18 -27.45 3.37
C LEU A 282 -41.74 -27.25 3.86
N ILE A 283 -41.26 -28.15 4.72
CA ILE A 283 -39.87 -28.10 5.20
C ILE A 283 -38.88 -28.42 4.08
N TYR A 284 -39.25 -29.36 3.19
CA TYR A 284 -38.41 -29.66 2.01
C TYR A 284 -38.35 -28.48 1.04
N GLU A 285 -39.48 -27.81 0.80
CA GLU A 285 -39.53 -26.61 -0.04
C GLU A 285 -38.64 -25.49 0.55
N ASN A 286 -38.74 -25.24 1.86
CA ASN A 286 -37.91 -24.29 2.56
C ASN A 286 -36.41 -24.64 2.45
N TYR A 287 -36.06 -25.94 2.61
CA TYR A 287 -34.69 -26.41 2.37
C TYR A 287 -34.21 -26.10 0.94
N GLY A 288 -35.08 -26.31 -0.07
CA GLY A 288 -34.79 -25.98 -1.46
C GLY A 288 -34.53 -24.50 -1.69
N VAL A 289 -35.38 -23.64 -1.13
CA VAL A 289 -35.16 -22.16 -1.17
C VAL A 289 -33.84 -21.76 -0.53
N LEU A 290 -33.58 -22.26 0.68
CA LEU A 290 -32.31 -21.95 1.38
C LEU A 290 -31.08 -22.44 0.62
N ASN A 291 -31.14 -23.60 -0.02
CA ASN A 291 -30.06 -24.11 -0.86
C ASN A 291 -29.81 -23.21 -2.08
N THR A 292 -30.88 -22.71 -2.70
CA THR A 292 -30.77 -21.72 -3.80
C THR A 292 -30.13 -20.43 -3.33
N GLN A 293 -30.48 -19.94 -2.12
CA GLN A 293 -29.84 -18.75 -1.54
C GLN A 293 -28.37 -19.01 -1.23
N LEU A 294 -28.00 -20.20 -0.77
CA LEU A 294 -26.61 -20.59 -0.56
C LEU A 294 -25.80 -20.56 -1.87
N GLN A 295 -26.35 -21.11 -2.95
CA GLN A 295 -25.68 -21.06 -4.26
C GLN A 295 -25.54 -19.62 -4.75
N ALA A 296 -26.53 -18.78 -4.58
CA ALA A 296 -26.46 -17.36 -4.90
C ALA A 296 -25.40 -16.63 -4.04
N ALA A 297 -25.31 -16.96 -2.74
CA ALA A 297 -24.27 -16.39 -1.87
C ALA A 297 -22.86 -16.81 -2.30
N LYS A 298 -22.67 -18.09 -2.69
CA LYS A 298 -21.39 -18.58 -3.24
C LYS A 298 -21.01 -17.90 -4.54
N ALA A 299 -21.96 -17.69 -5.45
CA ALA A 299 -21.75 -16.93 -6.68
C ALA A 299 -21.31 -15.49 -6.38
N ARG A 300 -21.92 -14.82 -5.38
CA ARG A 300 -21.52 -13.47 -4.96
C ARG A 300 -20.08 -13.39 -4.42
N VAL A 301 -19.58 -14.44 -3.75
CA VAL A 301 -18.17 -14.47 -3.32
C VAL A 301 -17.25 -14.47 -4.53
N GLN A 302 -17.56 -15.25 -5.56
CA GLN A 302 -16.77 -15.31 -6.78
C GLN A 302 -16.84 -14.01 -7.57
N GLU A 303 -18.03 -13.44 -7.71
CA GLU A 303 -18.25 -12.13 -8.35
C GLU A 303 -17.48 -10.99 -7.66
N ARG A 304 -17.37 -11.01 -6.33
CA ARG A 304 -16.61 -10.00 -5.57
C ARG A 304 -15.11 -10.27 -5.46
N THR A 305 -14.62 -11.38 -6.01
CA THR A 305 -13.19 -11.68 -6.05
C THR A 305 -12.55 -10.92 -7.21
N PRO A 306 -11.74 -9.87 -6.93
CA PRO A 306 -11.19 -9.06 -8.01
C PRO A 306 -10.16 -9.86 -8.80
N ALA A 307 -10.20 -9.75 -10.13
CA ALA A 307 -9.13 -10.23 -10.98
C ALA A 307 -8.04 -9.15 -11.07
N PHE A 308 -6.79 -9.56 -10.86
CA PHE A 308 -5.64 -8.68 -10.97
C PHE A 308 -4.85 -9.03 -12.23
N MET A 309 -4.65 -8.06 -13.10
CA MET A 309 -3.79 -8.18 -14.27
C MET A 309 -2.45 -7.54 -13.97
N ILE A 310 -1.36 -8.27 -14.17
CA ILE A 310 -0.01 -7.73 -14.05
C ILE A 310 0.32 -7.05 -15.38
N ILE A 311 0.42 -5.71 -15.37
CA ILE A 311 0.81 -4.91 -16.52
C ILE A 311 2.34 -4.96 -16.69
N LYS A 312 3.05 -4.76 -15.57
CA LYS A 312 4.52 -4.79 -15.52
C LYS A 312 4.97 -5.59 -14.29
N GLY A 313 5.74 -6.64 -14.51
CA GLY A 313 6.35 -7.41 -13.42
C GLY A 313 7.54 -6.67 -12.80
N ALA A 314 7.87 -7.00 -11.56
CA ALA A 314 9.06 -6.46 -10.91
C ALA A 314 10.34 -7.01 -11.56
N GLU A 315 11.27 -6.12 -11.85
CA GLU A 315 12.56 -6.47 -12.46
C GLU A 315 13.71 -6.23 -11.48
N VAL A 316 14.78 -7.01 -11.62
CA VAL A 316 16.02 -6.79 -10.87
C VAL A 316 16.74 -5.58 -11.47
N PRO A 317 16.91 -4.47 -10.74
CA PRO A 317 17.54 -3.28 -11.29
C PRO A 317 19.04 -3.48 -11.48
N LEU A 318 19.54 -3.18 -12.68
CA LEU A 318 20.97 -3.30 -13.02
C LEU A 318 21.81 -2.14 -12.51
N LYS A 319 21.21 -0.96 -12.31
CA LYS A 319 21.93 0.27 -11.91
C LYS A 319 21.31 0.84 -10.64
N PRO A 320 22.14 1.37 -9.73
CA PRO A 320 21.62 2.06 -8.56
C PRO A 320 20.88 3.35 -8.96
N THR A 321 19.74 3.57 -8.34
CA THR A 321 18.88 4.74 -8.60
C THR A 321 19.33 5.94 -7.78
N ALA A 322 19.82 5.72 -6.56
CA ALA A 322 20.28 6.78 -5.67
C ALA A 322 21.53 6.32 -4.86
N PRO A 323 22.34 7.27 -4.37
CA PRO A 323 22.35 8.69 -4.70
C PRO A 323 22.97 8.96 -6.09
N LYS A 324 22.49 9.99 -6.78
CA LYS A 324 23.09 10.46 -8.05
C LYS A 324 24.40 11.22 -7.76
N ARG A 325 25.48 10.48 -7.54
CA ARG A 325 26.76 10.98 -7.00
C ARG A 325 27.33 12.16 -7.79
N VAL A 326 27.37 12.05 -9.12
CA VAL A 326 27.93 13.11 -9.99
C VAL A 326 27.13 14.40 -9.89
N ILE A 327 25.80 14.29 -9.93
CA ILE A 327 24.92 15.47 -9.86
C ILE A 327 25.06 16.17 -8.51
N PHE A 328 25.13 15.40 -7.41
CA PHE A 328 25.30 15.96 -6.07
C PHE A 328 26.60 16.77 -5.96
N VAL A 329 27.73 16.20 -6.40
CA VAL A 329 29.03 16.88 -6.36
C VAL A 329 29.04 18.15 -7.20
N LEU A 330 28.43 18.11 -8.42
CA LEU A 330 28.30 19.29 -9.28
C LEU A 330 27.49 20.40 -8.61
N VAL A 331 26.34 20.06 -8.02
CA VAL A 331 25.48 21.04 -7.33
C VAL A 331 26.20 21.66 -6.14
N MET A 332 26.88 20.86 -5.32
CA MET A 332 27.64 21.38 -4.16
C MET A 332 28.78 22.27 -4.58
N THR A 333 29.51 21.91 -5.65
CA THR A 333 30.58 22.73 -6.20
C THR A 333 30.06 24.05 -6.78
N PHE A 334 28.90 24.01 -7.46
CA PHE A 334 28.23 25.20 -7.97
C PHE A 334 27.76 26.13 -6.85
N LEU A 335 27.15 25.58 -5.80
CA LEU A 335 26.76 26.36 -4.61
C LEU A 335 27.96 27.00 -3.91
N ALA A 336 29.08 26.28 -3.83
CA ALA A 336 30.34 26.85 -3.30
C ALA A 336 30.86 28.01 -4.17
N PHE A 337 30.79 27.88 -5.49
CA PHE A 337 31.12 28.95 -6.43
C PHE A 337 30.25 30.18 -6.23
N CYS A 338 28.92 30.02 -6.20
CA CYS A 338 27.97 31.12 -5.95
C CYS A 338 28.20 31.76 -4.58
N GLY A 339 28.39 30.96 -3.53
CA GLY A 339 28.65 31.45 -2.17
C GLY A 339 29.94 32.26 -2.06
N THR A 340 31.01 31.79 -2.70
CA THR A 340 32.31 32.54 -2.73
C THR A 340 32.20 33.85 -3.51
N THR A 341 31.42 33.84 -4.60
CA THR A 341 31.15 35.05 -5.38
C THR A 341 30.38 36.09 -4.57
N LEU A 342 29.31 35.64 -3.90
CA LEU A 342 28.53 36.53 -3.01
C LEU A 342 29.36 37.08 -1.84
N TYR A 343 30.21 36.26 -1.25
CA TYR A 343 31.12 36.69 -0.18
C TYR A 343 32.09 37.79 -0.64
N ILE A 344 32.64 37.66 -1.86
CA ILE A 344 33.53 38.64 -2.45
C ILE A 344 32.81 39.94 -2.75
N LEU A 345 31.60 39.85 -3.36
CA LEU A 345 30.76 41.02 -3.67
C LEU A 345 30.36 41.79 -2.41
N ARG A 346 29.94 41.07 -1.35
CA ARG A 346 29.61 41.69 -0.07
C ARG A 346 30.78 42.50 0.51
N LYS A 347 32.00 41.97 0.36
CA LYS A 347 33.23 42.66 0.86
C LYS A 347 33.64 43.85 0.01
N ILE A 348 33.08 43.99 -1.21
CA ILE A 348 33.40 45.12 -2.12
C ILE A 348 32.31 46.21 -1.98
N ILE A 349 31.08 45.83 -1.64
CA ILE A 349 29.92 46.73 -1.50
C ILE A 349 29.85 47.33 -0.09
N LEU A 350 30.38 46.63 0.95
CA LEU A 350 30.53 47.11 2.32
C LEU A 350 31.97 47.61 2.55
#